data_e5a5f6a4184c362aae339d894efa0bba
#
_entry.id   e5a5f6a4184c362aae339d894efa0bba
#
_cell.length_a   1.000
_cell.length_b   1.000
_cell.length_c   1.000
_cell.angle_alpha   90.00
_cell.angle_beta   90.00
_cell.angle_gamma   90.00
#
_symmetry.space_group_name_H-M   'P 1'
#
loop_
_entity.id
_entity.type
_entity.pdbx_description
1 polymer ?
#
loop_
_entity_poly.entity_id
_entity_poly.type
_entity_poly.pdbx_seq_one_letter_code
_entity_poly.pdbx_strand_id
1 'polypeptide(L)'
;MPTTQDALSTALDLNWIRSQFPSLAEKVNGYPAAYLDGPGGTQVPQRVIDAISDYLKHSNANTNGAYATSHRTNEIIAGARSAMGDFLGCDPDEVVFGLNMTSLTYAMSRAIGRELGPGDEIVLTLLDHDANFAPWEALAERGVTIRRVAINPADCTLDMNDLAGKINSHTKLVAVGYASNAVGTINNVKEVVRLAHAAGALAYIDAVHYAPHGPLDVRALDCDFLVCSSYKFFGPHMGVLYGKGEHLRRLRPYKLRANTNESPNRWEWGTLNHECIAGITACVDYVADIGRRVNPSISSRRPAILAAYGEIVKYERSLCERLVVGLRTIPESRLYGIADPGRFEHRCPTIAVRIDGHTPLELSTKLGERGLFTWDGNYYALNLTEQLDVEKDGGFLRMGLFHYNTVDEVDRLLVALREIVAR
;
A
#
# COMPACT_ATOMS: atom_id res chain seq x y z
N MET A 1 -28.78 -13.71 -24.90
CA MET A 1 -27.33 -13.81 -24.95
C MET A 1 -26.80 -12.57 -25.65
N PRO A 2 -26.07 -11.68 -24.99
CA PRO A 2 -25.17 -10.79 -25.69
C PRO A 2 -23.79 -11.42 -25.59
N THR A 3 -23.35 -11.97 -26.71
CA THR A 3 -21.96 -12.21 -27.05
C THR A 3 -21.37 -10.84 -27.37
N THR A 4 -20.31 -10.52 -26.69
CA THR A 4 -19.11 -9.85 -27.20
C THR A 4 -18.40 -9.16 -26.03
N GLN A 5 -17.26 -9.64 -25.72
CA GLN A 5 -16.06 -8.92 -25.35
C GLN A 5 -16.18 -7.39 -25.62
N ASP A 6 -16.72 -6.63 -24.69
CA ASP A 6 -16.26 -5.28 -24.48
C ASP A 6 -14.90 -5.40 -23.78
N ALA A 7 -13.88 -5.74 -24.56
CA ALA A 7 -12.49 -5.61 -24.15
C ALA A 7 -12.32 -4.13 -23.77
N LEU A 8 -12.13 -3.87 -22.50
CA LEU A 8 -11.81 -2.53 -22.03
C LEU A 8 -10.62 -2.04 -22.84
N SER A 9 -10.79 -0.92 -23.57
CA SER A 9 -9.71 -0.32 -24.33
C SER A 9 -8.62 0.11 -23.36
N THR A 10 -7.50 -0.59 -23.36
CA THR A 10 -6.34 -0.29 -22.51
C THR A 10 -5.08 -0.30 -23.36
N ALA A 11 -4.14 0.59 -23.03
CA ALA A 11 -2.79 0.57 -23.60
C ALA A 11 -1.89 -0.48 -22.92
N LEU A 12 -2.39 -1.18 -21.87
CA LEU A 12 -1.65 -2.22 -21.18
C LEU A 12 -1.63 -3.52 -21.98
N ASP A 13 -0.45 -4.11 -22.16
CA ASP A 13 -0.29 -5.48 -22.68
C ASP A 13 -0.58 -6.51 -21.57
N LEU A 14 -1.86 -6.81 -21.37
CA LEU A 14 -2.32 -7.71 -20.29
C LEU A 14 -1.74 -9.12 -20.42
N ASN A 15 -1.50 -9.60 -21.65
CA ASN A 15 -0.90 -10.91 -21.87
C ASN A 15 0.54 -10.95 -21.34
N TRP A 16 1.33 -9.94 -21.69
CA TRP A 16 2.68 -9.82 -21.16
C TRP A 16 2.67 -9.61 -19.64
N ILE A 17 1.83 -8.70 -19.10
CA ILE A 17 1.71 -8.47 -17.67
C ILE A 17 1.46 -9.78 -16.95
N ARG A 18 0.45 -10.54 -17.34
CA ARG A 18 0.07 -11.79 -16.67
C ARG A 18 1.15 -12.87 -16.79
N SER A 19 1.88 -12.91 -17.92
CA SER A 19 2.99 -13.85 -18.10
C SER A 19 4.17 -13.61 -17.16
N GLN A 20 4.25 -12.44 -16.52
CA GLN A 20 5.29 -12.14 -15.54
C GLN A 20 5.03 -12.82 -14.18
N PHE A 21 3.79 -13.21 -13.88
CA PHE A 21 3.37 -13.75 -12.58
C PHE A 21 3.13 -15.25 -12.65
N PRO A 22 4.08 -16.11 -12.19
CA PRO A 22 3.92 -17.56 -12.26
C PRO A 22 2.73 -18.08 -11.45
N SER A 23 2.36 -17.41 -10.35
CA SER A 23 1.22 -17.79 -9.51
C SER A 23 -0.13 -17.74 -10.23
N LEU A 24 -0.28 -16.92 -11.29
CA LEU A 24 -1.54 -16.81 -12.03
C LEU A 24 -1.87 -18.07 -12.86
N ALA A 25 -0.96 -19.04 -12.94
CA ALA A 25 -1.20 -20.34 -13.54
C ALA A 25 -1.85 -21.37 -12.59
N GLU A 26 -2.01 -21.01 -11.30
CA GLU A 26 -2.57 -21.87 -10.24
C GLU A 26 -4.03 -22.25 -10.52
N LYS A 27 -4.43 -23.44 -10.06
CA LYS A 27 -5.81 -23.92 -10.10
C LYS A 27 -6.21 -24.53 -8.76
N VAL A 28 -7.42 -24.23 -8.31
CA VAL A 28 -8.02 -24.80 -7.11
C VAL A 28 -9.32 -25.51 -7.49
N ASN A 29 -9.46 -26.80 -7.14
CA ASN A 29 -10.62 -27.63 -7.48
C ASN A 29 -10.97 -27.61 -8.99
N GLY A 30 -9.96 -27.46 -9.86
CA GLY A 30 -10.14 -27.34 -11.31
C GLY A 30 -10.47 -25.94 -11.83
N TYR A 31 -10.74 -24.96 -10.97
CA TYR A 31 -10.97 -23.56 -11.33
C TYR A 31 -9.64 -22.82 -11.44
N PRO A 32 -9.44 -21.97 -12.48
CA PRO A 32 -8.30 -21.05 -12.49
C PRO A 32 -8.35 -20.10 -11.30
N ALA A 33 -7.21 -19.89 -10.62
CA ALA A 33 -7.14 -18.95 -9.52
C ALA A 33 -7.29 -17.50 -9.99
N ALA A 34 -8.07 -16.70 -9.25
CA ALA A 34 -8.16 -15.26 -9.37
C ALA A 34 -7.80 -14.64 -8.02
N TYR A 35 -6.69 -13.92 -7.99
CA TYR A 35 -6.17 -13.27 -6.78
C TYR A 35 -6.84 -11.91 -6.61
N LEU A 36 -7.90 -11.89 -5.81
CA LEU A 36 -8.69 -10.70 -5.46
C LEU A 36 -8.41 -10.27 -4.00
N ASP A 37 -7.41 -10.88 -3.38
CA ASP A 37 -6.93 -10.64 -2.02
C ASP A 37 -5.73 -9.68 -1.97
N GLY A 38 -5.35 -9.09 -3.10
CA GLY A 38 -4.16 -8.25 -3.26
C GLY A 38 -3.95 -7.14 -2.24
N PRO A 39 -4.99 -6.49 -1.66
CA PRO A 39 -4.78 -5.57 -0.53
C PRO A 39 -4.12 -6.23 0.69
N GLY A 40 -4.16 -7.54 0.82
CA GLY A 40 -3.40 -8.35 1.79
C GLY A 40 -1.94 -8.54 1.40
N GLY A 41 -1.64 -8.59 0.09
CA GLY A 41 -0.33 -8.76 -0.53
C GLY A 41 -0.48 -9.12 -1.99
N THR A 42 0.30 -8.50 -2.88
CA THR A 42 0.23 -8.76 -4.32
C THR A 42 0.97 -10.04 -4.70
N GLN A 43 0.69 -10.57 -5.88
CA GLN A 43 1.52 -11.61 -6.48
C GLN A 43 2.87 -11.03 -6.91
N VAL A 44 3.87 -11.89 -7.09
CA VAL A 44 5.27 -11.51 -7.32
C VAL A 44 5.70 -11.90 -8.73
N PRO A 45 6.27 -10.97 -9.53
CA PRO A 45 6.79 -11.29 -10.85
C PRO A 45 8.00 -12.23 -10.79
N GLN A 46 8.17 -13.10 -11.80
CA GLN A 46 9.28 -14.06 -11.88
C GLN A 46 10.65 -13.39 -11.72
N ARG A 47 10.85 -12.21 -12.31
CA ARG A 47 12.11 -11.45 -12.19
C ARG A 47 12.50 -11.09 -10.76
N VAL A 48 11.52 -10.89 -9.88
CA VAL A 48 11.75 -10.61 -8.45
C VAL A 48 12.22 -11.88 -7.75
N ILE A 49 11.60 -13.02 -8.07
CA ILE A 49 11.99 -14.34 -7.57
C ILE A 49 13.43 -14.66 -8.02
N ASP A 50 13.72 -14.41 -9.29
CA ASP A 50 15.05 -14.63 -9.87
C ASP A 50 16.11 -13.74 -9.21
N ALA A 51 15.83 -12.46 -9.01
CA ALA A 51 16.75 -11.53 -8.36
C ALA A 51 17.11 -11.96 -6.93
N ILE A 52 16.13 -12.43 -6.16
CA ILE A 52 16.33 -12.97 -4.80
C ILE A 52 17.21 -14.24 -4.87
N SER A 53 16.86 -15.14 -5.77
CA SER A 53 17.59 -16.41 -5.95
C SER A 53 19.04 -16.17 -6.41
N ASP A 54 19.25 -15.25 -7.34
CA ASP A 54 20.58 -14.92 -7.87
C ASP A 54 21.46 -14.24 -6.83
N TYR A 55 20.88 -13.36 -5.98
CA TYR A 55 21.61 -12.81 -4.85
C TYR A 55 22.17 -13.93 -3.95
N LEU A 56 21.32 -14.87 -3.53
CA LEU A 56 21.70 -15.96 -2.65
C LEU A 56 22.76 -16.89 -3.28
N LYS A 57 22.70 -17.11 -4.60
CA LYS A 57 23.66 -17.95 -5.32
C LYS A 57 25.02 -17.28 -5.53
N HIS A 58 25.05 -15.97 -5.79
CA HIS A 58 26.23 -15.34 -6.39
C HIS A 58 26.78 -14.14 -5.61
N SER A 59 26.01 -13.57 -4.66
CA SER A 59 26.38 -12.31 -3.99
C SER A 59 26.20 -12.35 -2.48
N ASN A 60 25.74 -13.49 -1.91
CA ASN A 60 25.44 -13.58 -0.49
C ASN A 60 26.66 -13.27 0.39
N ALA A 61 26.70 -12.07 0.95
CA ALA A 61 27.75 -11.58 1.84
C ALA A 61 27.24 -10.43 2.70
N ASN A 62 27.91 -10.17 3.82
CA ASN A 62 27.69 -8.94 4.57
C ASN A 62 28.35 -7.75 3.86
N THR A 63 27.95 -6.54 4.23
CA THR A 63 28.41 -5.26 3.65
C THR A 63 29.81 -4.86 4.12
N ASN A 64 30.49 -3.99 3.35
CA ASN A 64 31.73 -3.30 3.71
C ASN A 64 32.96 -4.19 3.93
N GLY A 65 32.91 -5.45 3.48
CA GLY A 65 34.08 -6.33 3.43
C GLY A 65 34.96 -6.01 2.21
N ALA A 66 36.26 -6.24 2.33
CA ALA A 66 37.23 -5.98 1.27
C ALA A 66 37.35 -7.15 0.26
N TYR A 67 36.19 -7.69 -0.20
CA TYR A 67 36.14 -8.83 -1.12
C TYR A 67 34.87 -8.76 -2.03
N ALA A 68 34.94 -9.47 -3.14
CA ALA A 68 34.04 -9.30 -4.29
C ALA A 68 32.56 -9.43 -3.96
N THR A 69 32.13 -10.42 -3.17
CA THR A 69 30.71 -10.61 -2.84
C THR A 69 30.18 -9.48 -1.96
N SER A 70 31.01 -8.96 -1.03
CA SER A 70 30.63 -7.82 -0.21
C SER A 70 30.50 -6.53 -1.04
N HIS A 71 31.37 -6.32 -2.03
CA HIS A 71 31.25 -5.19 -2.96
C HIS A 71 29.94 -5.29 -3.77
N ARG A 72 29.62 -6.48 -4.29
CA ARG A 72 28.34 -6.70 -5.00
C ARG A 72 27.12 -6.43 -4.10
N THR A 73 27.16 -6.84 -2.83
CA THR A 73 26.10 -6.52 -1.86
C THR A 73 25.91 -5.01 -1.68
N ASN A 74 27.01 -4.25 -1.55
CA ASN A 74 26.95 -2.79 -1.47
C ASN A 74 26.34 -2.16 -2.73
N GLU A 75 26.71 -2.64 -3.92
CA GLU A 75 26.18 -2.18 -5.21
C GLU A 75 24.67 -2.48 -5.32
N ILE A 76 24.22 -3.66 -4.89
CA ILE A 76 22.80 -4.07 -4.88
C ILE A 76 22.00 -3.15 -3.97
N ILE A 77 22.47 -2.86 -2.76
CA ILE A 77 21.80 -1.94 -1.84
C ILE A 77 21.72 -0.53 -2.42
N ALA A 78 22.82 -0.03 -2.99
CA ALA A 78 22.85 1.29 -3.63
C ALA A 78 21.88 1.35 -4.84
N GLY A 79 21.85 0.31 -5.67
CA GLY A 79 20.91 0.17 -6.78
C GLY A 79 19.46 0.17 -6.35
N ALA A 80 19.13 -0.52 -5.25
CA ALA A 80 17.78 -0.56 -4.69
C ALA A 80 17.34 0.81 -4.13
N ARG A 81 18.27 1.56 -3.48
CA ARG A 81 17.96 2.93 -3.04
C ARG A 81 17.68 3.84 -4.23
N SER A 82 18.50 3.74 -5.30
CA SER A 82 18.26 4.48 -6.54
C SER A 82 16.92 4.12 -7.18
N ALA A 83 16.56 2.82 -7.20
CA ALA A 83 15.28 2.37 -7.73
C ALA A 83 14.09 2.91 -6.91
N MET A 84 14.19 2.87 -5.58
CA MET A 84 13.15 3.44 -4.72
C MET A 84 13.12 4.97 -4.77
N GLY A 85 14.25 5.64 -4.96
CA GLY A 85 14.31 7.08 -5.24
C GLY A 85 13.51 7.43 -6.49
N ASP A 86 13.68 6.67 -7.58
CA ASP A 86 12.88 6.81 -8.80
C ASP A 86 11.39 6.50 -8.56
N PHE A 87 11.08 5.50 -7.72
CA PHE A 87 9.68 5.12 -7.41
C PHE A 87 8.96 6.18 -6.60
N LEU A 88 9.62 6.75 -5.59
CA LEU A 88 9.04 7.73 -4.66
C LEU A 88 9.19 9.19 -5.13
N GLY A 89 10.11 9.48 -6.04
CA GLY A 89 10.45 10.84 -6.48
C GLY A 89 11.35 11.57 -5.47
N CYS A 90 12.39 10.88 -4.93
CA CYS A 90 13.32 11.42 -3.95
C CYS A 90 14.77 11.04 -4.23
N ASP A 91 15.68 11.56 -3.42
CA ASP A 91 17.10 11.18 -3.49
C ASP A 91 17.34 9.81 -2.81
N PRO A 92 18.30 9.00 -3.29
CA PRO A 92 18.56 7.66 -2.72
C PRO A 92 18.96 7.67 -1.24
N ASP A 93 19.55 8.73 -0.72
CA ASP A 93 19.95 8.87 0.68
C ASP A 93 18.78 9.25 1.62
N GLU A 94 17.60 9.50 1.06
CA GLU A 94 16.35 9.70 1.79
C GLU A 94 15.53 8.40 1.94
N VAL A 95 16.04 7.28 1.39
CA VAL A 95 15.39 5.96 1.43
C VAL A 95 16.01 5.10 2.53
N VAL A 96 15.16 4.63 3.46
CA VAL A 96 15.52 3.72 4.56
C VAL A 96 14.81 2.38 4.36
N PHE A 97 15.54 1.27 4.45
CA PHE A 97 14.98 -0.08 4.41
C PHE A 97 14.72 -0.63 5.81
N GLY A 98 13.69 -1.47 5.93
CA GLY A 98 13.34 -2.17 7.15
C GLY A 98 12.56 -3.46 6.88
N LEU A 99 12.17 -4.19 7.95
CA LEU A 99 11.47 -5.47 7.80
C LEU A 99 10.10 -5.31 7.12
N ASN A 100 9.38 -4.26 7.47
CA ASN A 100 8.07 -3.90 6.94
C ASN A 100 7.73 -2.47 7.37
N MET A 101 6.66 -1.90 6.82
CA MET A 101 6.15 -0.60 7.20
C MET A 101 5.93 -0.48 8.71
N THR A 102 5.30 -1.47 9.34
CA THR A 102 4.96 -1.45 10.77
C THR A 102 6.20 -1.25 11.65
N SER A 103 7.26 -2.02 11.40
CA SER A 103 8.52 -1.90 12.14
C SER A 103 9.19 -0.54 11.94
N LEU A 104 9.12 0.02 10.73
CA LEU A 104 9.63 1.36 10.42
C LEU A 104 8.82 2.44 11.14
N THR A 105 7.48 2.32 11.17
CA THR A 105 6.63 3.27 11.88
C THR A 105 6.88 3.24 13.38
N TYR A 106 7.06 2.05 13.98
CA TYR A 106 7.50 1.94 15.38
C TYR A 106 8.88 2.54 15.63
N ALA A 107 9.81 2.41 14.68
CA ALA A 107 11.12 3.05 14.77
C ALA A 107 10.99 4.58 14.78
N MET A 108 10.17 5.11 13.86
CA MET A 108 9.93 6.55 13.74
C MET A 108 9.20 7.09 14.96
N SER A 109 8.16 6.40 15.46
CA SER A 109 7.41 6.84 16.63
C SER A 109 8.29 6.93 17.88
N ARG A 110 9.22 5.98 18.06
CA ARG A 110 10.20 6.03 19.14
C ARG A 110 11.20 7.18 19.00
N ALA A 111 11.65 7.46 17.76
CA ALA A 111 12.60 8.53 17.51
C ALA A 111 11.96 9.91 17.69
N ILE A 112 10.79 10.14 17.10
CA ILE A 112 10.00 11.38 17.21
C ILE A 112 9.53 11.55 18.65
N GLY A 113 9.01 10.49 19.28
CA GLY A 113 8.54 10.50 20.66
C GLY A 113 9.59 10.90 21.70
N ARG A 114 10.90 10.88 21.37
CA ARG A 114 11.94 11.44 22.25
C ARG A 114 11.83 12.96 22.42
N GLU A 115 11.23 13.62 21.47
CA GLU A 115 11.07 15.08 21.44
C GLU A 115 9.70 15.53 21.95
N LEU A 116 8.80 14.56 22.28
CA LEU A 116 7.42 14.82 22.66
C LEU A 116 7.14 14.48 24.13
N GLY A 117 6.17 15.19 24.72
CA GLY A 117 5.72 15.01 26.09
C GLY A 117 4.39 15.68 26.39
N PRO A 118 4.07 15.89 27.69
CA PRO A 118 2.84 16.55 28.10
C PRO A 118 2.68 17.93 27.46
N GLY A 119 1.50 18.18 26.91
CA GLY A 119 1.18 19.43 26.18
C GLY A 119 1.37 19.32 24.68
N ASP A 120 2.05 18.30 24.15
CA ASP A 120 2.13 18.04 22.72
C ASP A 120 0.95 17.16 22.26
N GLU A 121 0.55 17.35 21.00
CA GLU A 121 -0.56 16.63 20.40
C GLU A 121 -0.15 15.90 19.12
N ILE A 122 -0.73 14.72 18.89
CA ILE A 122 -0.65 13.97 17.63
C ILE A 122 -2.06 13.79 17.08
N VAL A 123 -2.23 14.03 15.78
CA VAL A 123 -3.50 13.82 15.06
C VAL A 123 -3.41 12.53 14.26
N LEU A 124 -4.34 11.60 14.50
CA LEU A 124 -4.48 10.31 13.83
C LEU A 124 -5.86 10.19 13.20
N THR A 125 -6.04 9.32 12.21
CA THR A 125 -7.34 9.13 11.57
C THR A 125 -7.95 7.76 11.86
N LEU A 126 -9.27 7.69 12.02
CA LEU A 126 -9.99 6.45 12.28
C LEU A 126 -10.20 5.59 11.01
N LEU A 127 -9.71 6.06 9.86
CA LEU A 127 -9.72 5.33 8.60
C LEU A 127 -8.47 4.46 8.40
N ASP A 128 -7.44 4.67 9.21
CA ASP A 128 -6.12 4.11 9.02
C ASP A 128 -6.02 2.63 9.40
N HIS A 129 -5.07 1.96 8.75
CA HIS A 129 -4.55 0.69 9.24
C HIS A 129 -3.89 0.87 10.60
N ASP A 130 -4.08 -0.08 11.50
CA ASP A 130 -3.58 0.00 12.88
C ASP A 130 -2.05 0.17 12.99
N ALA A 131 -1.29 -0.27 11.98
CA ALA A 131 0.16 -0.03 11.90
C ALA A 131 0.53 1.45 11.74
N ASN A 132 -0.40 2.32 11.27
CA ASN A 132 -0.23 3.77 11.26
C ASN A 132 -0.98 4.47 12.40
N PHE A 133 -1.58 3.72 13.30
CA PHE A 133 -2.32 4.24 14.45
C PHE A 133 -1.62 3.87 15.78
N ALA A 134 -1.52 2.59 16.09
CA ALA A 134 -1.00 2.09 17.38
C ALA A 134 0.41 2.57 17.75
N PRO A 135 1.40 2.69 16.82
CA PRO A 135 2.73 3.17 17.18
C PRO A 135 2.75 4.62 17.68
N TRP A 136 1.82 5.43 17.20
CA TRP A 136 1.66 6.84 17.61
C TRP A 136 0.81 6.96 18.86
N GLU A 137 -0.27 6.17 18.96
CA GLU A 137 -1.15 6.12 20.13
C GLU A 137 -0.37 5.73 21.39
N ALA A 138 0.60 4.83 21.28
CA ALA A 138 1.49 4.44 22.39
C ALA A 138 2.24 5.62 23.04
N LEU A 139 2.39 6.75 22.34
CA LEU A 139 3.01 7.96 22.89
C LEU A 139 2.12 8.66 23.95
N ALA A 140 0.84 8.27 24.07
CA ALA A 140 -0.01 8.71 25.18
C ALA A 140 0.56 8.31 26.55
N GLU A 141 1.30 7.18 26.64
CA GLU A 141 2.02 6.76 27.84
C GLU A 141 3.07 7.80 28.31
N ARG A 142 3.49 8.68 27.40
CA ARG A 142 4.43 9.79 27.65
C ARG A 142 3.74 11.12 27.95
N GLY A 143 2.40 11.12 28.04
CA GLY A 143 1.59 12.31 28.25
C GLY A 143 1.26 13.10 26.98
N VAL A 144 1.53 12.54 25.79
CA VAL A 144 1.12 13.13 24.50
C VAL A 144 -0.38 12.96 24.32
N THR A 145 -1.08 14.01 23.90
CA THR A 145 -2.52 13.93 23.61
C THR A 145 -2.76 13.42 22.21
N ILE A 146 -3.59 12.38 22.07
CA ILE A 146 -3.96 11.81 20.78
C ILE A 146 -5.33 12.36 20.34
N ARG A 147 -5.36 13.05 19.20
CA ARG A 147 -6.57 13.57 18.54
C ARG A 147 -6.97 12.64 17.42
N ARG A 148 -8.17 12.06 17.48
CA ARG A 148 -8.65 11.08 16.50
C ARG A 148 -9.66 11.72 15.56
N VAL A 149 -9.35 11.74 14.25
CA VAL A 149 -10.19 12.32 13.20
C VAL A 149 -11.25 11.32 12.79
N ALA A 150 -12.50 11.76 12.74
CA ALA A 150 -13.66 10.97 12.35
C ALA A 150 -13.71 10.71 10.83
N ILE A 151 -14.52 9.74 10.46
CA ILE A 151 -14.92 9.48 9.07
C ILE A 151 -16.37 9.89 8.84
N ASN A 152 -16.75 10.06 7.57
CA ASN A 152 -18.14 10.13 7.14
C ASN A 152 -18.66 8.70 6.94
N PRO A 153 -19.58 8.19 7.78
CA PRO A 153 -20.01 6.79 7.70
C PRO A 153 -20.72 6.43 6.38
N ALA A 154 -21.25 7.42 5.67
CA ALA A 154 -21.99 7.22 4.43
C ALA A 154 -21.11 6.73 3.26
N ASP A 155 -19.86 7.18 3.21
CA ASP A 155 -18.94 6.89 2.11
C ASP A 155 -17.51 6.61 2.57
N CYS A 156 -17.27 6.50 3.88
CA CYS A 156 -15.98 6.23 4.51
C CYS A 156 -14.87 7.18 4.02
N THR A 157 -15.20 8.46 3.79
CA THR A 157 -14.21 9.52 3.58
C THR A 157 -13.79 10.13 4.91
N LEU A 158 -12.58 10.72 4.98
CA LEU A 158 -12.19 11.50 6.15
C LEU A 158 -13.07 12.75 6.29
N ASP A 159 -13.47 13.06 7.51
CA ASP A 159 -14.07 14.36 7.82
C ASP A 159 -12.95 15.43 7.86
N MET A 160 -12.80 16.14 6.74
CA MET A 160 -11.76 17.15 6.59
C MET A 160 -12.00 18.39 7.47
N ASN A 161 -13.25 18.67 7.89
CA ASN A 161 -13.55 19.75 8.82
C ASN A 161 -13.13 19.35 10.24
N ASP A 162 -13.40 18.12 10.63
CA ASP A 162 -12.95 17.56 11.91
C ASP A 162 -11.41 17.52 11.98
N LEU A 163 -10.75 17.10 10.87
CA LEU A 163 -9.28 17.16 10.76
C LEU A 163 -8.76 18.59 11.00
N ALA A 164 -9.27 19.57 10.28
CA ALA A 164 -8.83 20.95 10.38
C ALA A 164 -9.07 21.52 11.79
N GLY A 165 -10.21 21.15 12.42
CA GLY A 165 -10.54 21.57 13.79
C GLY A 165 -9.66 20.95 14.88
N LYS A 166 -9.02 19.81 14.59
CA LYS A 166 -8.14 19.10 15.53
C LYS A 166 -6.66 19.49 15.42
N ILE A 167 -6.26 20.13 14.33
CA ILE A 167 -4.89 20.62 14.15
C ILE A 167 -4.77 22.02 14.76
N ASN A 168 -3.78 22.22 15.64
CA ASN A 168 -3.54 23.49 16.35
C ASN A 168 -2.04 23.67 16.65
N SER A 169 -1.66 24.73 17.37
CA SER A 169 -0.25 25.04 17.69
C SER A 169 0.46 24.02 18.59
N HIS A 170 -0.28 23.13 19.26
CA HIS A 170 0.26 22.02 20.06
C HIS A 170 0.50 20.76 19.22
N THR A 171 -0.06 20.69 18.02
CA THR A 171 0.11 19.55 17.12
C THR A 171 1.57 19.46 16.67
N LYS A 172 2.18 18.28 16.86
CA LYS A 172 3.57 17.99 16.47
C LYS A 172 3.67 17.01 15.31
N LEU A 173 2.64 16.20 15.13
CA LEU A 173 2.58 15.21 14.04
C LEU A 173 1.12 15.01 13.62
N VAL A 174 0.94 14.88 12.30
CA VAL A 174 -0.28 14.36 11.68
C VAL A 174 0.09 13.08 10.92
N ALA A 175 -0.47 11.93 11.32
CA ALA A 175 -0.29 10.68 10.61
C ALA A 175 -1.59 10.28 9.91
N VAL A 176 -1.49 9.95 8.62
CA VAL A 176 -2.65 9.60 7.77
C VAL A 176 -2.28 8.58 6.70
N GLY A 177 -3.18 7.63 6.44
CA GLY A 177 -3.10 6.74 5.29
C GLY A 177 -3.38 7.49 3.99
N TYR A 178 -2.59 7.21 2.94
CA TYR A 178 -2.86 7.76 1.61
C TYR A 178 -4.15 7.17 1.03
N ALA A 179 -4.34 5.86 1.22
CA ALA A 179 -5.58 5.17 0.87
C ALA A 179 -5.95 4.11 1.91
N SER A 180 -7.24 3.94 2.15
CA SER A 180 -7.74 2.93 3.06
C SER A 180 -7.58 1.52 2.47
N ASN A 181 -6.90 0.65 3.19
CA ASN A 181 -6.73 -0.76 2.84
C ASN A 181 -8.03 -1.58 2.99
N ALA A 182 -9.03 -1.07 3.69
CA ALA A 182 -10.30 -1.74 3.89
C ALA A 182 -11.34 -1.38 2.83
N VAL A 183 -11.53 -0.08 2.56
CA VAL A 183 -12.63 0.43 1.71
C VAL A 183 -12.15 1.16 0.44
N GLY A 184 -10.84 1.30 0.27
CA GLY A 184 -10.25 1.87 -0.94
C GLY A 184 -10.23 3.40 -1.02
N THR A 185 -10.85 4.13 -0.11
CA THR A 185 -10.88 5.61 -0.13
C THR A 185 -9.48 6.19 -0.23
N ILE A 186 -9.24 7.07 -1.19
CA ILE A 186 -8.01 7.88 -1.33
C ILE A 186 -8.22 9.19 -0.59
N ASN A 187 -7.34 9.50 0.36
CA ASN A 187 -7.39 10.73 1.14
C ASN A 187 -6.66 11.87 0.42
N ASN A 188 -7.12 13.09 0.61
CA ASN A 188 -6.44 14.30 0.11
C ASN A 188 -5.21 14.61 0.99
N VAL A 189 -4.18 13.74 0.91
CA VAL A 189 -2.97 13.86 1.74
C VAL A 189 -2.21 15.15 1.50
N LYS A 190 -2.31 15.76 0.31
CA LYS A 190 -1.69 17.06 0.02
C LYS A 190 -2.28 18.16 0.89
N GLU A 191 -3.59 18.16 1.09
CA GLU A 191 -4.26 19.11 1.98
C GLU A 191 -3.94 18.83 3.45
N VAL A 192 -3.85 17.53 3.83
CA VAL A 192 -3.43 17.14 5.19
C VAL A 192 -2.02 17.66 5.49
N VAL A 193 -1.07 17.46 4.56
CA VAL A 193 0.31 17.99 4.70
C VAL A 193 0.30 19.50 4.85
N ARG A 194 -0.44 20.20 4.00
CA ARG A 194 -0.56 21.67 4.07
C ARG A 194 -1.08 22.15 5.43
N LEU A 195 -2.10 21.50 5.97
CA LEU A 195 -2.67 21.82 7.28
C LEU A 195 -1.69 21.52 8.42
N ALA A 196 -1.00 20.40 8.37
CA ALA A 196 0.04 20.02 9.34
C ALA A 196 1.16 21.08 9.38
N HIS A 197 1.71 21.41 8.22
CA HIS A 197 2.79 22.40 8.10
C HIS A 197 2.36 23.81 8.53
N ALA A 198 1.12 24.20 8.25
CA ALA A 198 0.59 25.50 8.71
C ALA A 198 0.56 25.62 10.25
N ALA A 199 0.48 24.49 10.95
CA ALA A 199 0.56 24.43 12.41
C ALA A 199 1.98 24.16 12.95
N GLY A 200 2.98 23.98 12.07
CA GLY A 200 4.35 23.60 12.42
C GLY A 200 4.51 22.14 12.80
N ALA A 201 3.56 21.28 12.40
CA ALA A 201 3.57 19.85 12.66
C ALA A 201 4.21 19.06 11.50
N LEU A 202 4.79 17.91 11.81
CA LEU A 202 5.28 16.95 10.82
C LEU A 202 4.11 16.18 10.19
N ALA A 203 4.26 15.80 8.91
CA ALA A 203 3.30 14.98 8.18
C ALA A 203 3.90 13.58 7.88
N TYR A 204 3.26 12.52 8.40
CA TYR A 204 3.63 11.13 8.20
C TYR A 204 2.57 10.41 7.37
N ILE A 205 2.94 9.92 6.19
CA ILE A 205 2.00 9.33 5.22
C ILE A 205 2.22 7.83 5.12
N ASP A 206 1.19 7.04 5.41
CA ASP A 206 1.16 5.61 5.08
C ASP A 206 0.66 5.40 3.65
N ALA A 207 1.57 5.11 2.73
CA ALA A 207 1.26 4.86 1.32
C ALA A 207 1.21 3.36 0.98
N VAL A 208 1.18 2.45 1.97
CA VAL A 208 1.22 1.00 1.75
C VAL A 208 0.15 0.56 0.77
N HIS A 209 -1.09 1.02 0.96
CA HIS A 209 -2.19 0.62 0.11
C HIS A 209 -2.26 1.41 -1.21
N TYR A 210 -1.75 2.63 -1.25
CA TYR A 210 -1.77 3.45 -2.46
C TYR A 210 -0.65 3.09 -3.45
N ALA A 211 0.51 2.64 -2.95
CA ALA A 211 1.72 2.41 -3.75
C ALA A 211 1.53 1.52 -5.00
N PRO A 212 0.71 0.45 -5.02
CA PRO A 212 0.46 -0.33 -6.23
C PRO A 212 -0.53 0.32 -7.20
N HIS A 213 -1.33 1.30 -6.76
CA HIS A 213 -2.47 1.84 -7.47
C HIS A 213 -2.27 3.22 -8.08
N GLY A 214 -1.19 3.91 -7.73
CA GLY A 214 -0.93 5.25 -8.26
C GLY A 214 0.51 5.73 -8.05
N PRO A 215 0.91 6.77 -8.79
CA PRO A 215 2.27 7.29 -8.69
C PRO A 215 2.49 7.97 -7.35
N LEU A 216 3.67 7.74 -6.76
CA LEU A 216 4.13 8.46 -5.59
C LEU A 216 5.09 9.58 -6.01
N ASP A 217 4.91 10.76 -5.42
CA ASP A 217 5.79 11.91 -5.61
C ASP A 217 5.90 12.67 -4.28
N VAL A 218 6.89 12.31 -3.49
CA VAL A 218 7.07 12.88 -2.15
C VAL A 218 7.46 14.36 -2.18
N ARG A 219 8.09 14.81 -3.28
CA ARG A 219 8.44 16.23 -3.47
C ARG A 219 7.18 17.06 -3.75
N ALA A 220 6.28 16.56 -4.61
CA ALA A 220 5.01 17.23 -4.93
C ALA A 220 4.03 17.21 -3.75
N LEU A 221 4.08 16.17 -2.91
CA LEU A 221 3.30 16.07 -1.67
C LEU A 221 3.87 16.97 -0.56
N ASP A 222 5.18 17.21 -0.58
CA ASP A 222 5.94 17.90 0.47
C ASP A 222 5.82 17.25 1.86
N CYS A 223 5.53 15.95 1.94
CA CYS A 223 5.44 15.23 3.21
C CYS A 223 6.82 15.06 3.86
N ASP A 224 6.86 14.99 5.20
CA ASP A 224 8.12 14.82 5.93
C ASP A 224 8.57 13.36 5.94
N PHE A 225 7.60 12.45 5.98
CA PHE A 225 7.82 11.01 5.92
C PHE A 225 6.73 10.35 5.08
N LEU A 226 7.13 9.31 4.34
CA LEU A 226 6.20 8.41 3.65
C LEU A 226 6.70 6.98 3.80
N VAL A 227 5.81 6.06 4.15
CA VAL A 227 6.16 4.66 4.35
C VAL A 227 5.33 3.74 3.46
N CYS A 228 5.96 2.67 2.96
CA CYS A 228 5.30 1.60 2.22
C CYS A 228 5.98 0.24 2.48
N SER A 229 5.40 -0.83 1.94
CA SER A 229 5.96 -2.19 2.00
C SER A 229 5.93 -2.82 0.61
N SER A 230 7.07 -3.30 0.12
CA SER A 230 7.19 -3.76 -1.26
C SER A 230 6.30 -4.94 -1.61
N TYR A 231 5.96 -5.82 -0.67
CA TYR A 231 5.03 -6.93 -0.91
C TYR A 231 3.59 -6.50 -1.26
N LYS A 232 3.28 -5.21 -1.11
CA LYS A 232 2.00 -4.63 -1.56
C LYS A 232 2.07 -4.11 -2.99
N PHE A 233 3.27 -3.89 -3.53
CA PHE A 233 3.47 -3.42 -4.90
C PHE A 233 4.43 -4.34 -5.69
N PHE A 234 4.14 -5.65 -5.66
CA PHE A 234 4.74 -6.71 -6.47
C PHE A 234 6.16 -7.14 -6.06
N GLY A 235 6.65 -6.68 -4.91
CA GLY A 235 7.98 -6.97 -4.38
C GLY A 235 7.99 -8.01 -3.24
N PRO A 236 9.16 -8.23 -2.63
CA PRO A 236 9.31 -9.09 -1.45
C PRO A 236 8.83 -8.41 -0.17
N HIS A 237 8.81 -9.16 0.96
CA HIS A 237 8.46 -8.63 2.27
C HIS A 237 9.55 -7.71 2.82
N MET A 238 9.49 -6.44 2.44
CA MET A 238 10.40 -5.38 2.90
C MET A 238 9.62 -4.09 3.13
N GLY A 239 10.01 -3.36 4.17
CA GLY A 239 9.56 -1.99 4.41
C GLY A 239 10.48 -0.98 3.73
N VAL A 240 9.89 0.12 3.26
CA VAL A 240 10.59 1.26 2.69
C VAL A 240 10.03 2.53 3.32
N LEU A 241 10.91 3.36 3.85
CA LEU A 241 10.58 4.67 4.41
C LEU A 241 11.32 5.74 3.62
N TYR A 242 10.60 6.72 3.13
CA TYR A 242 11.13 8.03 2.76
C TYR A 242 11.11 8.93 3.98
N GLY A 243 12.16 9.70 4.18
CA GLY A 243 12.19 10.81 5.13
C GLY A 243 12.97 11.99 4.56
N LYS A 244 12.44 13.21 4.71
CA LYS A 244 13.21 14.42 4.33
C LYS A 244 14.60 14.34 4.96
N GLY A 245 15.65 14.57 4.16
CA GLY A 245 17.04 14.41 4.60
C GLY A 245 17.37 15.19 5.88
N GLU A 246 16.79 16.38 6.07
CA GLU A 246 16.95 17.16 7.30
C GLU A 246 16.42 16.45 8.54
N HIS A 247 15.25 15.78 8.44
CA HIS A 247 14.67 15.05 9.56
C HIS A 247 15.44 13.75 9.84
N LEU A 248 15.85 13.02 8.80
CA LEU A 248 16.68 11.82 8.96
C LEU A 248 18.04 12.13 9.64
N ARG A 249 18.60 13.31 9.41
CA ARG A 249 19.84 13.77 10.08
C ARG A 249 19.60 14.28 11.49
N ARG A 250 18.49 15.03 11.72
CA ARG A 250 18.18 15.67 13.00
C ARG A 250 17.70 14.69 14.07
N LEU A 251 16.74 13.84 13.71
CA LEU A 251 16.14 12.88 14.65
C LEU A 251 17.14 11.83 15.10
N ARG A 252 16.97 11.35 16.33
CA ARG A 252 17.87 10.38 16.98
C ARG A 252 17.23 9.00 17.07
N PRO A 253 17.50 8.08 16.12
CA PRO A 253 16.99 6.72 16.22
C PRO A 253 17.61 5.96 17.40
N TYR A 254 16.93 4.91 17.86
CA TYR A 254 17.58 3.87 18.65
C TYR A 254 18.42 3.02 17.70
N LYS A 255 19.73 2.93 17.92
CA LYS A 255 20.65 2.19 17.07
C LYS A 255 21.79 1.58 17.85
N LEU A 256 22.48 0.61 17.25
CA LEU A 256 23.72 0.07 17.83
C LEU A 256 24.79 1.15 17.88
N ARG A 257 25.61 1.10 18.94
CA ARG A 257 26.73 2.04 19.13
C ARG A 257 27.74 2.02 17.96
N ALA A 258 27.93 0.83 17.36
CA ALA A 258 28.85 0.64 16.24
C ALA A 258 28.33 1.14 14.90
N ASN A 259 27.00 1.36 14.75
CA ASN A 259 26.44 1.87 13.50
C ASN A 259 26.88 3.31 13.26
N THR A 260 27.08 3.66 11.97
CA THR A 260 27.37 5.03 11.54
C THR A 260 26.31 6.03 12.01
N ASN A 261 26.66 7.30 12.06
CA ASN A 261 25.71 8.40 12.27
C ASN A 261 25.14 8.98 10.97
N GLU A 262 25.62 8.50 9.84
CA GLU A 262 25.20 8.97 8.51
C GLU A 262 23.86 8.34 8.08
N SER A 263 22.95 9.16 7.54
CA SER A 263 21.73 8.68 6.91
C SER A 263 22.04 8.11 5.53
N PRO A 264 21.25 7.12 5.10
CA PRO A 264 20.14 6.49 5.79
C PRO A 264 20.55 5.38 6.77
N ASN A 265 21.79 4.92 6.75
CA ASN A 265 22.28 3.72 7.47
C ASN A 265 22.10 3.80 8.98
N ARG A 266 22.08 5.00 9.57
CA ARG A 266 21.82 5.18 11.01
C ARG A 266 20.43 4.70 11.44
N TRP A 267 19.48 4.54 10.49
CA TRP A 267 18.12 4.09 10.72
C TRP A 267 17.93 2.58 10.54
N GLU A 268 18.93 1.90 10.00
CA GLU A 268 18.92 0.49 9.68
C GLU A 268 19.69 -0.28 10.76
N TRP A 269 18.98 -0.98 11.63
CA TRP A 269 19.47 -1.42 12.95
C TRP A 269 20.25 -2.71 12.98
N GLY A 270 20.66 -3.22 11.90
CA GLY A 270 21.40 -4.47 11.81
C GLY A 270 21.59 -4.90 10.39
N THR A 271 21.99 -6.14 10.19
CA THR A 271 22.09 -6.69 8.84
C THR A 271 20.73 -6.70 8.17
N LEU A 272 20.64 -6.01 7.04
CA LEU A 272 19.44 -5.95 6.23
C LEU A 272 19.19 -7.29 5.53
N ASN A 273 17.96 -7.49 5.07
CA ASN A 273 17.60 -8.61 4.22
C ASN A 273 18.03 -8.31 2.77
N HIS A 274 19.31 -8.60 2.47
CA HIS A 274 19.95 -8.19 1.21
C HIS A 274 19.32 -8.86 -0.01
N GLU A 275 18.90 -10.12 0.10
CA GLU A 275 18.21 -10.84 -0.97
C GLU A 275 16.87 -10.20 -1.31
N CYS A 276 16.09 -9.76 -0.33
CA CYS A 276 14.85 -9.03 -0.59
C CYS A 276 15.13 -7.63 -1.16
N ILE A 277 16.21 -6.97 -0.74
CA ILE A 277 16.62 -5.68 -1.32
C ILE A 277 16.95 -5.83 -2.82
N ALA A 278 17.60 -6.92 -3.22
CA ALA A 278 17.81 -7.24 -4.64
C ALA A 278 16.48 -7.35 -5.39
N GLY A 279 15.49 -7.99 -4.76
CA GLY A 279 14.13 -8.11 -5.29
C GLY A 279 13.40 -6.77 -5.45
N ILE A 280 13.69 -5.75 -4.63
CA ILE A 280 13.08 -4.41 -4.75
C ILE A 280 13.45 -3.76 -6.09
N THR A 281 14.71 -3.81 -6.50
CA THR A 281 15.12 -3.26 -7.81
C THR A 281 14.35 -3.91 -8.94
N ALA A 282 14.26 -5.24 -8.94
CA ALA A 282 13.51 -5.98 -9.96
C ALA A 282 12.00 -5.66 -9.97
N CYS A 283 11.42 -5.42 -8.81
CA CYS A 283 10.04 -4.98 -8.64
C CYS A 283 9.80 -3.60 -9.28
N VAL A 284 10.63 -2.62 -8.97
CA VAL A 284 10.52 -1.26 -9.54
C VAL A 284 10.76 -1.29 -11.05
N ASP A 285 11.72 -2.08 -11.52
CA ASP A 285 11.99 -2.24 -12.97
C ASP A 285 10.82 -2.94 -13.69
N TYR A 286 10.09 -3.85 -13.04
CA TYR A 286 8.87 -4.42 -13.59
C TYR A 286 7.82 -3.32 -13.88
N VAL A 287 7.57 -2.43 -12.93
CA VAL A 287 6.65 -1.30 -13.12
C VAL A 287 7.14 -0.37 -14.23
N ALA A 288 8.43 -0.06 -14.26
CA ALA A 288 9.01 0.77 -15.32
C ALA A 288 8.87 0.12 -16.71
N ASP A 289 8.99 -1.20 -16.82
CA ASP A 289 8.84 -1.91 -18.09
C ASP A 289 7.40 -1.89 -18.62
N ILE A 290 6.39 -1.88 -17.75
CA ILE A 290 5.01 -1.58 -18.18
C ILE A 290 4.97 -0.22 -18.88
N GLY A 291 5.57 0.81 -18.28
CA GLY A 291 5.57 2.15 -18.87
C GLY A 291 6.37 2.25 -20.17
N ARG A 292 7.49 1.53 -20.30
CA ARG A 292 8.25 1.44 -21.56
C ARG A 292 7.47 0.74 -22.67
N ARG A 293 6.60 -0.22 -22.31
CA ARG A 293 5.68 -0.86 -23.28
C ARG A 293 4.57 0.08 -23.71
N VAL A 294 4.04 0.89 -22.79
CA VAL A 294 3.06 1.94 -23.11
C VAL A 294 3.68 3.02 -24.00
N ASN A 295 4.91 3.43 -23.71
CA ASN A 295 5.65 4.41 -24.51
C ASN A 295 7.13 4.01 -24.66
N PRO A 296 7.47 3.34 -25.81
CA PRO A 296 8.83 2.85 -26.06
C PRO A 296 9.91 3.92 -26.18
N SER A 297 9.55 5.20 -26.30
CA SER A 297 10.51 6.29 -26.37
C SER A 297 11.11 6.65 -24.99
N ILE A 298 10.53 6.15 -23.89
CA ILE A 298 10.97 6.44 -22.53
C ILE A 298 12.11 5.48 -22.14
N SER A 299 13.32 6.02 -21.90
CA SER A 299 14.48 5.24 -21.45
C SER A 299 14.67 5.28 -19.94
N SER A 300 14.44 6.42 -19.29
CA SER A 300 14.68 6.62 -17.87
C SER A 300 13.58 6.02 -16.98
N ARG A 301 13.97 5.55 -15.79
CA ARG A 301 13.08 4.75 -14.91
C ARG A 301 11.89 5.57 -14.38
N ARG A 302 12.12 6.75 -13.79
CA ARG A 302 11.06 7.57 -13.21
C ARG A 302 9.95 7.93 -14.20
N PRO A 303 10.22 8.49 -15.39
CA PRO A 303 9.18 8.73 -16.39
C PRO A 303 8.44 7.46 -16.86
N ALA A 304 9.14 6.33 -16.93
CA ALA A 304 8.52 5.05 -17.27
C ALA A 304 7.52 4.60 -16.19
N ILE A 305 7.87 4.72 -14.90
CA ILE A 305 6.96 4.45 -13.78
C ILE A 305 5.71 5.33 -13.86
N LEU A 306 5.87 6.63 -14.13
CA LEU A 306 4.74 7.55 -14.25
C LEU A 306 3.83 7.18 -15.45
N ALA A 307 4.42 6.79 -16.59
CA ALA A 307 3.67 6.31 -17.76
C ALA A 307 2.89 5.02 -17.44
N ALA A 308 3.50 4.08 -16.70
CA ALA A 308 2.84 2.85 -16.26
C ALA A 308 1.60 3.17 -15.42
N TYR A 309 1.76 3.97 -14.36
CA TYR A 309 0.64 4.34 -13.50
C TYR A 309 -0.45 5.15 -14.21
N GLY A 310 -0.09 5.95 -15.22
CA GLY A 310 -1.06 6.64 -16.05
C GLY A 310 -2.08 5.70 -16.72
N GLU A 311 -1.67 4.48 -17.08
CA GLU A 311 -2.54 3.47 -17.68
C GLU A 311 -3.10 2.48 -16.65
N ILE A 312 -2.31 2.08 -15.64
CA ILE A 312 -2.75 1.20 -14.55
C ILE A 312 -4.01 1.79 -13.86
N VAL A 313 -3.96 3.07 -13.47
CA VAL A 313 -5.08 3.75 -12.80
C VAL A 313 -6.37 3.69 -13.65
N LYS A 314 -6.26 3.91 -14.96
CA LYS A 314 -7.42 3.87 -15.87
C LYS A 314 -8.01 2.47 -15.97
N TYR A 315 -7.14 1.48 -16.14
CA TYR A 315 -7.54 0.08 -16.26
C TYR A 315 -8.18 -0.45 -14.97
N GLU A 316 -7.53 -0.24 -13.83
CA GLU A 316 -8.04 -0.67 -12.53
C GLU A 316 -9.35 0.03 -12.16
N ARG A 317 -9.50 1.31 -12.52
CA ARG A 317 -10.77 2.04 -12.34
C ARG A 317 -11.90 1.38 -13.13
N SER A 318 -11.66 0.96 -14.35
CA SER A 318 -12.69 0.29 -15.18
C SER A 318 -13.11 -1.06 -14.60
N LEU A 319 -12.16 -1.84 -14.06
CA LEU A 319 -12.46 -3.08 -13.33
C LEU A 319 -13.23 -2.80 -12.04
N CYS A 320 -12.85 -1.76 -11.30
CA CYS A 320 -13.53 -1.32 -10.08
C CYS A 320 -14.98 -0.94 -10.36
N GLU A 321 -15.22 -0.15 -11.41
CA GLU A 321 -16.57 0.26 -11.82
C GLU A 321 -17.44 -0.95 -12.15
N ARG A 322 -16.91 -1.89 -12.96
CA ARG A 322 -17.61 -3.13 -13.29
C ARG A 322 -17.99 -3.92 -12.04
N LEU A 323 -17.05 -4.07 -11.10
CA LEU A 323 -17.30 -4.80 -9.87
C LEU A 323 -18.35 -4.10 -8.99
N VAL A 324 -18.23 -2.80 -8.77
CA VAL A 324 -19.18 -2.02 -7.94
C VAL A 324 -20.59 -2.05 -8.55
N VAL A 325 -20.70 -1.83 -9.86
CA VAL A 325 -22.00 -1.90 -10.55
C VAL A 325 -22.61 -3.30 -10.44
N GLY A 326 -21.80 -4.35 -10.62
CA GLY A 326 -22.25 -5.73 -10.51
C GLY A 326 -22.68 -6.10 -9.09
N LEU A 327 -21.96 -5.68 -8.06
CA LEU A 327 -22.31 -5.92 -6.66
C LEU A 327 -23.64 -5.27 -6.27
N ARG A 328 -23.93 -4.07 -6.78
CA ARG A 328 -25.23 -3.39 -6.53
C ARG A 328 -26.44 -4.16 -7.07
N THR A 329 -26.24 -5.11 -7.98
CA THR A 329 -27.33 -5.97 -8.48
C THR A 329 -27.56 -7.23 -7.63
N ILE A 330 -26.69 -7.49 -6.66
CA ILE A 330 -26.84 -8.61 -5.73
C ILE A 330 -27.79 -8.18 -4.62
N PRO A 331 -28.91 -8.90 -4.39
CA PRO A 331 -29.85 -8.58 -3.33
C PRO A 331 -29.14 -8.49 -1.96
N GLU A 332 -29.63 -7.60 -1.10
CA GLU A 332 -29.16 -7.43 0.27
C GLU A 332 -27.67 -7.07 0.40
N SER A 333 -27.01 -6.68 -0.70
CA SER A 333 -25.61 -6.24 -0.67
C SER A 333 -25.50 -4.79 -0.19
N ARG A 334 -24.59 -4.56 0.78
CA ARG A 334 -24.21 -3.24 1.26
C ARG A 334 -22.74 -2.98 1.01
N LEU A 335 -22.45 -2.00 0.16
CA LEU A 335 -21.11 -1.54 -0.15
C LEU A 335 -20.65 -0.50 0.89
N TYR A 336 -19.35 -0.54 1.22
CA TYR A 336 -18.69 0.43 2.09
C TYR A 336 -17.59 1.18 1.32
N GLY A 337 -17.46 2.46 1.60
CA GLY A 337 -16.59 3.38 0.84
C GLY A 337 -17.32 4.06 -0.30
N ILE A 338 -16.57 4.79 -1.13
CA ILE A 338 -17.11 5.55 -2.26
C ILE A 338 -17.67 4.58 -3.31
N ALA A 339 -18.99 4.60 -3.52
CA ALA A 339 -19.67 3.74 -4.47
C ALA A 339 -20.28 4.51 -5.67
N ASP A 340 -20.15 5.84 -5.71
CA ASP A 340 -20.58 6.68 -6.83
C ASP A 340 -19.52 6.64 -7.95
N PRO A 341 -19.87 6.16 -9.17
CA PRO A 341 -18.95 6.13 -10.32
C PRO A 341 -18.34 7.49 -10.67
N GLY A 342 -19.08 8.58 -10.46
CA GLY A 342 -18.61 9.96 -10.67
C GLY A 342 -17.49 10.39 -9.72
N ARG A 343 -17.12 9.55 -8.73
CA ARG A 343 -16.09 9.83 -7.72
C ARG A 343 -15.01 8.73 -7.66
N PHE A 344 -14.93 7.85 -8.63
CA PHE A 344 -13.96 6.74 -8.61
C PHE A 344 -12.50 7.16 -8.73
N GLU A 345 -12.22 8.41 -9.11
CA GLU A 345 -10.87 8.99 -9.00
C GLU A 345 -10.40 9.14 -7.54
N HIS A 346 -11.33 9.09 -6.58
CA HIS A 346 -11.05 9.20 -5.15
C HIS A 346 -11.02 7.83 -4.45
N ARG A 347 -10.85 6.73 -5.20
CA ARG A 347 -10.69 5.41 -4.60
C ARG A 347 -9.72 4.50 -5.37
N CYS A 348 -9.03 3.63 -4.62
CA CYS A 348 -8.38 2.44 -5.15
C CYS A 348 -9.42 1.35 -5.46
N PRO A 349 -9.09 0.35 -6.29
CA PRO A 349 -10.00 -0.73 -6.68
C PRO A 349 -10.15 -1.80 -5.57
N THR A 350 -10.30 -1.35 -4.33
CA THR A 350 -10.52 -2.19 -3.14
C THR A 350 -11.93 -1.97 -2.63
N ILE A 351 -12.72 -3.02 -2.62
CA ILE A 351 -14.15 -2.98 -2.33
C ILE A 351 -14.44 -3.81 -1.07
N ALA A 352 -15.09 -3.20 -0.10
CA ALA A 352 -15.65 -3.86 1.07
C ALA A 352 -17.17 -3.99 0.91
N VAL A 353 -17.70 -5.20 1.17
CA VAL A 353 -19.12 -5.48 1.05
C VAL A 353 -19.59 -6.37 2.21
N ARG A 354 -20.83 -6.20 2.61
CA ARG A 354 -21.59 -7.15 3.42
C ARG A 354 -22.82 -7.58 2.64
N ILE A 355 -23.27 -8.80 2.83
CA ILE A 355 -24.50 -9.34 2.23
C ILE A 355 -25.32 -9.94 3.37
N ASP A 356 -26.53 -9.43 3.59
CA ASP A 356 -27.38 -9.85 4.69
C ASP A 356 -27.69 -11.35 4.58
N GLY A 357 -27.74 -12.03 5.72
CA GLY A 357 -27.90 -13.48 5.78
C GLY A 357 -26.61 -14.30 5.62
N HIS A 358 -25.49 -13.67 5.31
CA HIS A 358 -24.18 -14.35 5.13
C HIS A 358 -23.07 -13.66 5.93
N THR A 359 -22.20 -14.44 6.57
CA THR A 359 -20.99 -13.90 7.18
C THR A 359 -19.90 -13.67 6.13
N PRO A 360 -19.01 -12.67 6.33
CA PRO A 360 -17.86 -12.47 5.45
C PRO A 360 -16.99 -13.73 5.29
N LEU A 361 -16.75 -14.46 6.38
CA LEU A 361 -15.97 -15.71 6.38
C LEU A 361 -16.64 -16.79 5.54
N GLU A 362 -17.97 -16.97 5.65
CA GLU A 362 -18.72 -17.94 4.83
C GLU A 362 -18.57 -17.64 3.33
N LEU A 363 -18.75 -16.36 2.95
CA LEU A 363 -18.62 -15.93 1.57
C LEU A 363 -17.18 -16.14 1.05
N SER A 364 -16.18 -15.71 1.81
CA SER A 364 -14.78 -15.87 1.48
C SER A 364 -14.38 -17.34 1.30
N THR A 365 -14.86 -18.22 2.19
CA THR A 365 -14.61 -19.67 2.11
C THR A 365 -15.22 -20.27 0.83
N LYS A 366 -16.51 -20.02 0.56
CA LYS A 366 -17.19 -20.54 -0.64
C LYS A 366 -16.62 -20.01 -1.96
N LEU A 367 -16.12 -18.76 -1.96
CA LEU A 367 -15.42 -18.19 -3.11
C LEU A 367 -14.04 -18.85 -3.30
N GLY A 368 -13.30 -19.07 -2.21
CA GLY A 368 -11.99 -19.74 -2.24
C GLY A 368 -12.06 -21.14 -2.82
N GLU A 369 -13.12 -21.92 -2.51
CA GLU A 369 -13.37 -23.24 -3.10
C GLU A 369 -13.52 -23.22 -4.64
N ARG A 370 -13.86 -22.04 -5.21
CA ARG A 370 -14.02 -21.79 -6.64
C ARG A 370 -12.82 -21.08 -7.28
N GLY A 371 -11.70 -21.02 -6.56
CA GLY A 371 -10.48 -20.34 -7.02
C GLY A 371 -10.58 -18.79 -7.04
N LEU A 372 -11.54 -18.21 -6.30
CA LEU A 372 -11.71 -16.77 -6.19
C LEU A 372 -11.25 -16.33 -4.80
N PHE A 373 -10.00 -15.88 -4.71
CA PHE A 373 -9.37 -15.54 -3.42
C PHE A 373 -9.77 -14.13 -3.00
N THR A 374 -10.56 -14.04 -1.96
CA THR A 374 -11.01 -12.81 -1.30
C THR A 374 -10.62 -12.89 0.17
N TRP A 375 -10.83 -11.82 0.92
CA TRP A 375 -10.49 -11.83 2.35
C TRP A 375 -11.68 -11.33 3.19
N ASP A 376 -11.90 -11.94 4.35
CA ASP A 376 -12.86 -11.54 5.37
C ASP A 376 -12.18 -10.87 6.57
N GLY A 377 -12.92 -10.08 7.34
CA GLY A 377 -12.47 -9.48 8.60
C GLY A 377 -12.36 -7.97 8.58
N ASN A 378 -11.50 -7.42 9.47
CA ASN A 378 -11.26 -5.98 9.64
C ASN A 378 -9.97 -5.47 8.99
N TYR A 379 -9.08 -6.36 8.57
CA TYR A 379 -7.82 -6.04 7.85
C TYR A 379 -6.89 -5.11 8.62
N TYR A 380 -6.91 -5.17 9.96
CA TYR A 380 -6.24 -4.22 10.85
C TYR A 380 -6.75 -2.76 10.68
N ALA A 381 -7.92 -2.53 10.10
CA ALA A 381 -8.63 -1.24 10.12
C ALA A 381 -9.71 -1.26 11.23
N LEU A 382 -9.29 -1.62 12.44
CA LEU A 382 -10.16 -1.87 13.60
C LEU A 382 -11.04 -0.66 13.93
N ASN A 383 -10.44 0.53 14.00
CA ASN A 383 -11.18 1.76 14.29
C ASN A 383 -12.32 2.00 13.28
N LEU A 384 -12.09 1.67 12.00
CA LEU A 384 -13.11 1.81 10.95
C LEU A 384 -14.27 0.83 11.16
N THR A 385 -13.97 -0.46 11.40
CA THR A 385 -15.00 -1.49 11.58
C THR A 385 -15.81 -1.30 12.85
N GLU A 386 -15.18 -0.81 13.93
CA GLU A 386 -15.85 -0.41 15.17
C GLU A 386 -16.76 0.81 14.94
N GLN A 387 -16.28 1.85 14.26
CA GLN A 387 -17.09 3.05 13.98
C GLN A 387 -18.30 2.77 13.08
N LEU A 388 -18.20 1.77 12.20
CA LEU A 388 -19.30 1.34 11.32
C LEU A 388 -20.20 0.25 11.95
N ASP A 389 -19.93 -0.16 13.21
CA ASP A 389 -20.64 -1.19 13.97
C ASP A 389 -20.70 -2.54 13.24
N VAL A 390 -19.62 -2.93 12.53
CA VAL A 390 -19.53 -4.20 11.81
C VAL A 390 -18.48 -5.16 12.37
N GLU A 391 -17.65 -4.72 13.33
CA GLU A 391 -16.58 -5.53 13.92
C GLU A 391 -17.12 -6.80 14.58
N LYS A 392 -18.16 -6.68 15.40
CA LYS A 392 -18.80 -7.80 16.10
C LYS A 392 -19.39 -8.86 15.18
N ASP A 393 -19.70 -8.50 13.93
CA ASP A 393 -20.31 -9.36 12.91
C ASP A 393 -19.29 -9.85 11.89
N GLY A 394 -17.98 -9.82 12.22
CA GLY A 394 -16.87 -10.35 11.40
C GLY A 394 -16.38 -9.41 10.31
N GLY A 395 -16.62 -8.09 10.42
CA GLY A 395 -16.10 -7.09 9.48
C GLY A 395 -16.75 -7.16 8.09
N PHE A 396 -15.92 -7.19 7.04
CA PHE A 396 -16.35 -7.18 5.64
C PHE A 396 -15.84 -8.39 4.86
N LEU A 397 -16.47 -8.70 3.71
CA LEU A 397 -15.84 -9.37 2.60
C LEU A 397 -15.11 -8.29 1.78
N ARG A 398 -13.79 -8.41 1.61
CA ARG A 398 -12.97 -7.49 0.84
C ARG A 398 -12.45 -8.12 -0.44
N MET A 399 -12.56 -7.39 -1.53
CA MET A 399 -12.02 -7.71 -2.85
C MET A 399 -11.15 -6.56 -3.31
N GLY A 400 -9.96 -6.86 -3.83
CA GLY A 400 -9.06 -5.86 -4.38
C GLY A 400 -8.52 -6.30 -5.74
N LEU A 401 -8.59 -5.39 -6.69
CA LEU A 401 -8.20 -5.62 -8.08
C LEU A 401 -6.86 -4.94 -8.35
N PHE A 402 -6.06 -5.57 -9.21
CA PHE A 402 -4.77 -5.07 -9.66
C PHE A 402 -4.69 -5.16 -11.17
N HIS A 403 -3.72 -4.52 -11.76
CA HIS A 403 -3.54 -4.47 -13.21
C HIS A 403 -3.32 -5.86 -13.87
N TYR A 404 -3.06 -6.91 -13.10
CA TYR A 404 -3.01 -8.28 -13.61
C TYR A 404 -4.36 -9.01 -13.57
N ASN A 405 -5.39 -8.45 -12.91
CA ASN A 405 -6.74 -9.02 -12.95
C ASN A 405 -7.43 -8.72 -14.27
N THR A 406 -8.45 -9.51 -14.60
CA THR A 406 -9.17 -9.42 -15.86
C THR A 406 -10.66 -9.17 -15.65
N VAL A 407 -11.33 -8.71 -16.72
CA VAL A 407 -12.79 -8.59 -16.76
C VAL A 407 -13.46 -9.93 -16.45
N ASP A 408 -12.94 -11.03 -17.04
CA ASP A 408 -13.48 -12.37 -16.84
C ASP A 408 -13.39 -12.82 -15.36
N GLU A 409 -12.33 -12.45 -14.65
CA GLU A 409 -12.18 -12.74 -13.21
C GLU A 409 -13.22 -11.97 -12.39
N VAL A 410 -13.51 -10.71 -12.72
CA VAL A 410 -14.57 -9.92 -12.09
C VAL A 410 -15.94 -10.53 -12.37
N ASP A 411 -16.21 -10.95 -13.60
CA ASP A 411 -17.50 -11.56 -13.96
C ASP A 411 -17.72 -12.91 -13.26
N ARG A 412 -16.67 -13.74 -13.20
CA ARG A 412 -16.70 -15.00 -12.44
C ARG A 412 -17.02 -14.76 -10.97
N LEU A 413 -16.41 -13.75 -10.36
CA LEU A 413 -16.69 -13.38 -8.96
C LEU A 413 -18.15 -12.99 -8.79
N LEU A 414 -18.69 -12.14 -9.65
CA LEU A 414 -20.09 -11.69 -9.57
C LEU A 414 -21.09 -12.84 -9.79
N VAL A 415 -20.81 -13.77 -10.71
CA VAL A 415 -21.62 -14.97 -10.91
C VAL A 415 -21.58 -15.87 -9.67
N ALA A 416 -20.39 -16.14 -9.15
CA ALA A 416 -20.22 -16.99 -7.97
C ALA A 416 -20.93 -16.41 -6.74
N LEU A 417 -20.84 -15.11 -6.50
CA LEU A 417 -21.56 -14.44 -5.39
C LEU A 417 -23.07 -14.57 -5.54
N ARG A 418 -23.63 -14.32 -6.74
CA ARG A 418 -25.09 -14.49 -6.96
C ARG A 418 -25.56 -15.92 -6.69
N GLU A 419 -24.79 -16.92 -7.10
CA GLU A 419 -25.11 -18.33 -6.86
C GLU A 419 -25.01 -18.73 -5.38
N ILE A 420 -24.07 -18.14 -4.63
CA ILE A 420 -23.89 -18.40 -3.19
C ILE A 420 -25.04 -17.79 -2.41
N VAL A 421 -25.45 -16.57 -2.74
CA VAL A 421 -26.51 -15.81 -2.06
C VAL A 421 -27.92 -16.33 -2.41
N ALA A 422 -28.12 -16.90 -3.59
CA ALA A 422 -29.42 -17.46 -3.99
C ALA A 422 -29.75 -18.79 -3.30
N ARG A 423 -28.85 -19.38 -2.52
CA ARG A 423 -29.04 -20.65 -1.79
C ARG A 423 -29.30 -20.42 -0.33
#